data_b142530c17af296c7bb70fb25af8585f
#
_entry.id   b142530c17af296c7bb70fb25af8585f
#
_cell.length_a   1.000
_cell.length_b   1.000
_cell.length_c   1.000
_cell.angle_alpha   90.00
_cell.angle_beta   90.00
_cell.angle_gamma   90.00
#
_symmetry.space_group_name_H-M   'P 1'
#
loop_
_entity.id
_entity.type
_entity.pdbx_description
1 polymer ?
#
loop_
_entity_poly.entity_id
_entity_poly.type
_entity_poly.pdbx_seq_one_letter_code
_entity_poly.pdbx_strand_id
1 'polypeptide(L)'
;TYELYWDITAEKFRDKMIKEYRTFWNEKRTQQAAQQGLTPVTATILASIVHKESIKKDERPRIAGVYLNRMKQGMPLQADPTVIFALKKKSNDFNQVIKRVFYNDLFLNSPYNTYKNIGLPPGPIAMPDITALEAVLAPEKHNYLYFCASVDRFGYHEFAATLPEHNINAKKYSDWINNQGVKR
;
A
#
# COMPACT_ATOMS: atom_id res chain seq x y z
N THR A 1 6.75 2.09 -18.65
CA THR A 1 7.30 1.17 -19.67
C THR A 1 8.57 1.76 -20.23
N TYR A 2 9.62 0.94 -20.38
CA TYR A 2 10.91 1.34 -20.93
C TYR A 2 11.20 0.51 -22.16
N GLU A 3 11.72 1.16 -23.20
CA GLU A 3 12.27 0.47 -24.36
C GLU A 3 13.77 0.19 -24.12
N LEU A 4 14.15 -1.05 -24.32
CA LEU A 4 15.51 -1.54 -24.11
C LEU A 4 15.90 -2.44 -25.28
N TYR A 5 17.15 -2.41 -25.67
CA TYR A 5 17.69 -3.43 -26.55
C TYR A 5 17.74 -4.77 -25.80
N TRP A 6 17.44 -5.86 -26.51
CA TRP A 6 17.39 -7.20 -25.90
C TRP A 6 18.75 -7.68 -25.36
N ASP A 7 19.85 -7.16 -25.91
CA ASP A 7 21.23 -7.44 -25.55
C ASP A 7 21.83 -6.44 -24.55
N ILE A 8 21.00 -5.63 -23.90
CA ILE A 8 21.48 -4.66 -22.90
C ILE A 8 22.20 -5.37 -21.76
N THR A 9 23.39 -4.89 -21.39
CA THR A 9 24.11 -5.44 -20.24
C THR A 9 23.44 -5.06 -18.92
N ALA A 10 23.70 -5.84 -17.85
CA ALA A 10 23.17 -5.57 -16.51
C ALA A 10 23.57 -4.17 -16.00
N GLU A 11 24.82 -3.73 -16.29
CA GLU A 11 25.32 -2.42 -15.91
C GLU A 11 24.56 -1.30 -16.61
N LYS A 12 24.39 -1.40 -17.93
CA LYS A 12 23.64 -0.41 -18.71
C LYS A 12 22.17 -0.35 -18.29
N PHE A 13 21.57 -1.50 -17.98
CA PHE A 13 20.22 -1.56 -17.44
C PHE A 13 20.12 -0.84 -16.09
N ARG A 14 21.02 -1.17 -15.14
CA ARG A 14 21.09 -0.51 -13.82
C ARG A 14 21.27 1.00 -13.98
N ASP A 15 22.19 1.45 -14.81
CA ASP A 15 22.49 2.87 -14.98
C ASP A 15 21.31 3.62 -15.61
N LYS A 16 20.57 2.99 -16.53
CA LYS A 16 19.32 3.51 -17.04
C LYS A 16 18.27 3.64 -15.93
N MET A 17 18.09 2.63 -15.09
CA MET A 17 17.12 2.68 -13.98
C MET A 17 17.50 3.75 -12.95
N ILE A 18 18.79 3.93 -12.66
CA ILE A 18 19.27 5.01 -11.78
C ILE A 18 18.96 6.37 -12.41
N LYS A 19 19.18 6.54 -13.71
CA LYS A 19 18.84 7.79 -14.41
C LYS A 19 17.35 8.09 -14.35
N GLU A 20 16.51 7.11 -14.62
CA GLU A 20 15.04 7.25 -14.54
C GLU A 20 14.59 7.59 -13.11
N TYR A 21 15.15 6.93 -12.10
CA TYR A 21 14.91 7.25 -10.70
C TYR A 21 15.25 8.70 -10.37
N ARG A 22 16.43 9.19 -10.79
CA ARG A 22 16.85 10.58 -10.56
C ARG A 22 15.98 11.58 -11.31
N THR A 23 15.55 11.24 -12.53
CA THR A 23 14.63 12.07 -13.33
C THR A 23 13.25 12.16 -12.68
N PHE A 24 12.74 11.05 -12.16
CA PHE A 24 11.47 11.03 -11.44
C PHE A 24 11.57 11.85 -10.14
N TRP A 25 12.59 11.60 -9.31
CA TRP A 25 12.81 12.29 -8.03
C TRP A 25 13.52 13.64 -8.23
N ASN A 26 12.89 14.50 -9.02
CA ASN A 26 13.33 15.89 -9.16
C ASN A 26 13.09 16.68 -7.85
N GLU A 27 13.57 17.91 -7.81
CA GLU A 27 13.46 18.77 -6.63
C GLU A 27 12.00 18.94 -6.17
N LYS A 28 11.06 19.21 -7.10
CA LYS A 28 9.63 19.35 -6.79
C LYS A 28 9.07 18.13 -6.08
N ARG A 29 9.30 16.93 -6.60
CA ARG A 29 8.78 15.69 -5.98
C ARG A 29 9.46 15.37 -4.66
N THR A 30 10.74 15.67 -4.54
CA THR A 30 11.48 15.51 -3.28
C THR A 30 10.91 16.45 -2.20
N GLN A 31 10.60 17.70 -2.55
CA GLN A 31 9.93 18.65 -1.65
C GLN A 31 8.52 18.19 -1.28
N GLN A 32 7.74 17.66 -2.23
CA GLN A 32 6.41 17.10 -1.95
C GLN A 32 6.48 15.92 -0.96
N ALA A 33 7.47 15.02 -1.11
CA ALA A 33 7.69 13.94 -0.14
C ALA A 33 8.03 14.50 1.24
N ALA A 34 8.94 15.47 1.32
CA ALA A 34 9.33 16.11 2.58
C ALA A 34 8.15 16.80 3.28
N GLN A 35 7.22 17.40 2.54
CA GLN A 35 5.97 17.98 3.08
C GLN A 35 5.08 16.91 3.76
N GLN A 36 5.18 15.65 3.34
CA GLN A 36 4.48 14.52 3.99
C GLN A 36 5.33 13.87 5.10
N GLY A 37 6.51 14.41 5.43
CA GLY A 37 7.44 13.81 6.37
C GLY A 37 8.17 12.58 5.82
N LEU A 38 8.27 12.46 4.50
CA LEU A 38 8.85 11.31 3.81
C LEU A 38 10.12 11.70 3.04
N THR A 39 11.01 10.73 2.87
CA THR A 39 12.10 10.75 1.89
C THR A 39 11.62 10.09 0.58
N PRO A 40 12.35 10.23 -0.54
CA PRO A 40 12.08 9.48 -1.76
C PRO A 40 11.96 7.96 -1.54
N VAL A 41 12.80 7.40 -0.67
CA VAL A 41 12.78 5.98 -0.33
C VAL A 41 11.51 5.61 0.43
N THR A 42 11.20 6.33 1.51
CA THR A 42 10.02 6.03 2.35
C THR A 42 8.72 6.32 1.61
N ALA A 43 8.67 7.31 0.72
CA ALA A 43 7.54 7.54 -0.17
C ALA A 43 7.34 6.37 -1.15
N THR A 44 8.42 5.78 -1.68
CA THR A 44 8.34 4.59 -2.53
C THR A 44 7.83 3.37 -1.77
N ILE A 45 8.26 3.21 -0.51
CA ILE A 45 7.77 2.12 0.36
C ILE A 45 6.25 2.28 0.59
N LEU A 46 5.79 3.46 0.99
CA LEU A 46 4.37 3.72 1.20
C LEU A 46 3.57 3.55 -0.10
N ALA A 47 4.08 4.04 -1.23
CA ALA A 47 3.44 3.89 -2.53
C ALA A 47 3.30 2.41 -2.94
N SER A 48 4.24 1.54 -2.56
CA SER A 48 4.14 0.09 -2.82
C SER A 48 2.98 -0.55 -2.07
N ILE A 49 2.66 -0.05 -0.87
CA ILE A 49 1.49 -0.49 -0.08
C ILE A 49 0.21 0.02 -0.75
N VAL A 50 0.11 1.33 -1.01
CA VAL A 50 -1.04 1.96 -1.68
C VAL A 50 -1.36 1.30 -3.04
N HIS A 51 -0.32 0.97 -3.81
CA HIS A 51 -0.46 0.25 -5.09
C HIS A 51 -1.12 -1.13 -4.94
N LYS A 52 -0.84 -1.82 -3.84
CA LYS A 52 -1.40 -3.15 -3.56
C LYS A 52 -2.76 -3.13 -2.88
N GLU A 53 -3.13 -2.01 -2.25
CA GLU A 53 -4.45 -1.84 -1.64
C GLU A 53 -5.55 -1.64 -2.67
N SER A 54 -5.32 -0.80 -3.68
CA SER A 54 -6.37 -0.51 -4.64
C SER A 54 -5.87 -0.46 -6.09
N ILE A 55 -6.64 -1.12 -6.97
CA ILE A 55 -6.51 -0.99 -8.42
C ILE A 55 -7.16 0.31 -8.93
N LYS A 56 -8.05 0.93 -8.12
CA LYS A 56 -8.75 2.18 -8.45
C LYS A 56 -7.82 3.36 -8.20
N LYS A 57 -7.31 3.94 -9.29
CA LYS A 57 -6.30 4.99 -9.25
C LYS A 57 -6.82 6.29 -8.61
N ASP A 58 -8.10 6.58 -8.79
CA ASP A 58 -8.80 7.74 -8.25
C ASP A 58 -8.97 7.68 -6.72
N GLU A 59 -8.94 6.48 -6.12
CA GLU A 59 -9.05 6.30 -4.68
C GLU A 59 -7.69 6.32 -3.95
N ARG A 60 -6.60 6.07 -4.65
CA ARG A 60 -5.24 6.00 -4.08
C ARG A 60 -4.82 7.23 -3.26
N PRO A 61 -5.13 8.48 -3.68
CA PRO A 61 -4.81 9.65 -2.85
C PRO A 61 -5.49 9.62 -1.49
N ARG A 62 -6.73 9.10 -1.41
CA ARG A 62 -7.47 8.95 -0.15
C ARG A 62 -6.86 7.85 0.72
N ILE A 63 -6.53 6.70 0.16
CA ILE A 63 -5.83 5.62 0.87
C ILE A 63 -4.47 6.09 1.39
N ALA A 64 -3.69 6.81 0.58
CA ALA A 64 -2.43 7.40 1.00
C ALA A 64 -2.62 8.36 2.20
N GLY A 65 -3.69 9.17 2.17
CA GLY A 65 -4.07 10.06 3.27
C GLY A 65 -4.36 9.29 4.56
N VAL A 66 -5.06 8.15 4.51
CA VAL A 66 -5.31 7.30 5.69
C VAL A 66 -3.99 6.83 6.31
N TYR A 67 -3.09 6.28 5.51
CA TYR A 67 -1.80 5.79 6.02
C TYR A 67 -0.93 6.91 6.60
N LEU A 68 -0.89 8.07 5.96
CA LEU A 68 -0.17 9.23 6.48
C LEU A 68 -0.78 9.73 7.80
N ASN A 69 -2.11 9.73 7.93
CA ASN A 69 -2.78 10.08 9.18
C ASN A 69 -2.45 9.09 10.29
N ARG A 70 -2.45 7.77 10.01
CA ARG A 70 -2.04 6.74 10.96
C ARG A 70 -0.59 6.93 11.40
N MET A 71 0.32 7.16 10.45
CA MET A 71 1.74 7.41 10.77
C MET A 71 1.92 8.62 11.70
N LYS A 72 1.21 9.73 11.44
CA LYS A 72 1.23 10.93 12.28
C LYS A 72 0.74 10.67 13.72
N GLN A 73 -0.17 9.72 13.90
CA GLN A 73 -0.72 9.33 15.20
C GLN A 73 0.03 8.17 15.87
N GLY A 74 1.11 7.67 15.27
CA GLY A 74 1.85 6.52 15.80
C GLY A 74 1.04 5.21 15.74
N MET A 75 0.01 5.13 14.89
CA MET A 75 -0.80 3.94 14.70
C MET A 75 -0.10 2.95 13.77
N PRO A 76 -0.25 1.63 13.99
CA PRO A 76 0.20 0.63 13.03
C PRO A 76 -0.59 0.77 11.72
N LEU A 77 0.07 0.53 10.57
CA LEU A 77 -0.59 0.68 9.26
C LEU A 77 -1.67 -0.38 9.04
N GLN A 78 -1.48 -1.59 9.53
CA GLN A 78 -2.41 -2.72 9.42
C GLN A 78 -2.84 -3.00 7.97
N ALA A 79 -1.85 -3.00 7.09
CA ALA A 79 -2.03 -3.22 5.66
C ALA A 79 -1.90 -4.71 5.32
N ASP A 80 -2.99 -5.37 4.92
CA ASP A 80 -2.99 -6.78 4.53
C ASP A 80 -1.94 -7.15 3.48
N PRO A 81 -1.69 -6.32 2.44
CA PRO A 81 -0.64 -6.60 1.47
C PRO A 81 0.76 -6.78 2.06
N THR A 82 1.05 -6.16 3.19
CA THR A 82 2.34 -6.33 3.88
C THR A 82 2.47 -7.69 4.54
N VAL A 83 1.35 -8.23 5.06
CA VAL A 83 1.28 -9.60 5.60
C VAL A 83 1.41 -10.61 4.48
N ILE A 84 0.71 -10.41 3.36
CA ILE A 84 0.82 -11.26 2.17
C ILE A 84 2.27 -11.32 1.68
N PHE A 85 2.94 -10.17 1.59
CA PHE A 85 4.36 -10.13 1.22
C PHE A 85 5.24 -10.89 2.23
N ALA A 86 4.99 -10.72 3.53
CA ALA A 86 5.73 -11.41 4.58
C ALA A 86 5.55 -12.93 4.53
N LEU A 87 4.35 -13.42 4.22
CA LEU A 87 4.06 -14.85 4.02
C LEU A 87 4.82 -15.41 2.82
N LYS A 88 4.76 -14.73 1.66
CA LYS A 88 5.48 -15.12 0.45
C LYS A 88 7.00 -15.13 0.67
N LYS A 89 7.52 -14.15 1.40
CA LYS A 89 8.93 -14.09 1.77
C LYS A 89 9.33 -15.24 2.69
N LYS A 90 8.48 -15.61 3.64
CA LYS A 90 8.71 -16.74 4.56
C LYS A 90 8.73 -18.09 3.82
N SER A 91 7.83 -18.30 2.87
CA SER A 91 7.76 -19.53 2.06
C SER A 91 8.80 -19.54 0.92
N ASN A 92 9.46 -18.41 0.66
CA ASN A 92 10.30 -18.18 -0.53
C ASN A 92 9.57 -18.47 -1.86
N ASP A 93 8.25 -18.29 -1.87
CA ASP A 93 7.40 -18.46 -3.05
C ASP A 93 6.57 -17.20 -3.32
N PHE A 94 7.08 -16.35 -4.23
CA PHE A 94 6.40 -15.13 -4.65
C PHE A 94 5.30 -15.36 -5.70
N ASN A 95 5.20 -16.57 -6.25
CA ASN A 95 4.14 -16.96 -7.20
C ASN A 95 2.86 -17.43 -6.48
N GLN A 96 2.96 -17.76 -5.20
CA GLN A 96 1.81 -18.17 -4.40
C GLN A 96 0.68 -17.13 -4.47
N VAL A 97 -0.54 -17.58 -4.79
CA VAL A 97 -1.73 -16.73 -4.78
C VAL A 97 -2.37 -16.79 -3.40
N ILE A 98 -2.24 -15.71 -2.64
CA ILE A 98 -2.91 -15.56 -1.33
C ILE A 98 -4.07 -14.59 -1.52
N LYS A 99 -5.30 -15.13 -1.54
CA LYS A 99 -6.51 -14.34 -1.78
C LYS A 99 -7.05 -13.65 -0.51
N ARG A 100 -6.70 -14.19 0.67
CA ARG A 100 -7.20 -13.69 1.95
C ARG A 100 -6.15 -13.88 3.04
N VAL A 101 -5.98 -12.86 3.87
CA VAL A 101 -5.21 -12.92 5.13
C VAL A 101 -6.11 -13.48 6.22
N PHE A 102 -5.64 -14.49 6.95
CA PHE A 102 -6.34 -15.07 8.09
C PHE A 102 -5.90 -14.42 9.39
N TYR A 103 -6.74 -14.52 10.41
CA TYR A 103 -6.44 -13.96 11.73
C TYR A 103 -5.07 -14.42 12.26
N ASN A 104 -4.73 -15.71 12.09
CA ASN A 104 -3.43 -16.24 12.51
C ASN A 104 -2.24 -15.65 11.75
N ASP A 105 -2.43 -15.21 10.52
CA ASP A 105 -1.37 -14.59 9.71
C ASP A 105 -0.97 -13.22 10.25
N LEU A 106 -1.89 -12.52 10.93
CA LEU A 106 -1.63 -11.22 11.55
C LEU A 106 -0.58 -11.28 12.66
N PHE A 107 -0.34 -12.47 13.22
CA PHE A 107 0.68 -12.71 14.25
C PHE A 107 2.05 -13.10 13.68
N LEU A 108 2.19 -13.20 12.35
CA LEU A 108 3.47 -13.54 11.73
C LEU A 108 4.58 -12.58 12.19
N ASN A 109 5.65 -13.17 12.75
CA ASN A 109 6.82 -12.40 13.14
C ASN A 109 7.67 -12.07 11.90
N SER A 110 7.47 -10.88 11.37
CA SER A 110 8.19 -10.37 10.20
C SER A 110 8.31 -8.84 10.33
N PRO A 111 9.45 -8.24 9.98
CA PRO A 111 9.58 -6.78 9.95
C PRO A 111 8.67 -6.11 8.91
N TYR A 112 8.14 -6.88 7.95
CA TYR A 112 7.16 -6.40 6.98
C TYR A 112 5.73 -6.41 7.50
N ASN A 113 5.44 -7.09 8.62
CA ASN A 113 4.09 -7.16 9.17
C ASN A 113 3.71 -5.85 9.88
N THR A 114 2.93 -5.02 9.22
CA THR A 114 2.48 -3.71 9.73
C THR A 114 1.32 -3.78 10.74
N TYR A 115 0.86 -4.97 11.11
CA TYR A 115 0.01 -5.19 12.28
C TYR A 115 0.83 -5.25 13.58
N LYS A 116 2.08 -5.72 13.50
CA LYS A 116 2.97 -5.88 14.66
C LYS A 116 3.99 -4.76 14.80
N ASN A 117 4.37 -4.14 13.70
CA ASN A 117 5.42 -3.12 13.68
C ASN A 117 4.79 -1.78 13.30
N ILE A 118 5.04 -0.76 14.11
CA ILE A 118 4.60 0.62 13.85
C ILE A 118 5.51 1.22 12.77
N GLY A 119 4.91 2.01 11.90
CA GLY A 119 5.62 2.69 10.82
C GLY A 119 5.70 1.88 9.52
N LEU A 120 6.61 2.29 8.65
CA LEU A 120 6.81 1.66 7.34
C LEU A 120 7.66 0.39 7.48
N PRO A 121 7.42 -0.63 6.63
CA PRO A 121 8.28 -1.79 6.55
C PRO A 121 9.68 -1.41 6.03
N PRO A 122 10.69 -2.29 6.17
CA PRO A 122 12.09 -1.97 5.83
C PRO A 122 12.34 -1.76 4.33
N GLY A 123 11.37 -2.08 3.48
CA GLY A 123 11.47 -1.89 2.03
C GLY A 123 10.13 -2.03 1.33
N PRO A 124 10.06 -1.74 0.02
CA PRO A 124 8.83 -1.86 -0.75
C PRO A 124 8.37 -3.33 -0.85
N ILE A 125 7.05 -3.53 -0.89
CA ILE A 125 6.42 -4.86 -1.04
C ILE A 125 6.07 -5.18 -2.49
N ALA A 126 6.18 -4.19 -3.37
CA ALA A 126 5.96 -4.30 -4.81
C ALA A 126 6.64 -3.12 -5.51
N MET A 127 6.78 -3.21 -6.85
CA MET A 127 7.11 -2.05 -7.67
C MET A 127 5.84 -1.17 -7.81
N PRO A 128 5.79 0.03 -7.20
CA PRO A 128 4.64 0.91 -7.38
C PRO A 128 4.62 1.51 -8.78
N ASP A 129 3.44 1.69 -9.34
CA ASP A 129 3.30 2.52 -10.54
C ASP A 129 3.37 4.03 -10.19
N ILE A 130 3.53 4.86 -11.23
CA ILE A 130 3.66 6.30 -11.06
C ILE A 130 2.44 6.89 -10.35
N THR A 131 1.23 6.41 -10.62
CA THR A 131 0.01 6.95 -9.99
C THR A 131 -0.06 6.68 -8.49
N ALA A 132 0.54 5.58 -8.01
CA ALA A 132 0.65 5.30 -6.58
C ALA A 132 1.69 6.22 -5.90
N LEU A 133 2.80 6.51 -6.58
CA LEU A 133 3.78 7.49 -6.11
C LEU A 133 3.16 8.89 -6.04
N GLU A 134 2.46 9.31 -7.10
CA GLU A 134 1.78 10.61 -7.14
C GLU A 134 0.71 10.73 -6.05
N ALA A 135 -0.02 9.66 -5.76
CA ALA A 135 -1.00 9.63 -4.68
C ALA A 135 -0.37 9.87 -3.29
N VAL A 136 0.83 9.35 -3.05
CA VAL A 136 1.57 9.59 -1.81
C VAL A 136 2.15 11.01 -1.75
N LEU A 137 2.58 11.56 -2.90
CA LEU A 137 3.14 12.92 -2.98
C LEU A 137 2.06 14.01 -2.87
N ALA A 138 0.83 13.71 -3.31
CA ALA A 138 -0.31 14.61 -3.27
C ALA A 138 -1.55 13.88 -2.70
N PRO A 139 -1.51 13.51 -1.40
CA PRO A 139 -2.61 12.79 -0.77
C PRO A 139 -3.85 13.68 -0.65
N GLU A 140 -5.03 13.07 -0.68
CA GLU A 140 -6.28 13.74 -0.33
C GLU A 140 -6.25 14.15 1.15
N LYS A 141 -6.65 15.38 1.44
CA LYS A 141 -6.70 15.90 2.80
C LYS A 141 -8.03 15.53 3.46
N HIS A 142 -7.97 14.70 4.49
CA HIS A 142 -9.11 14.27 5.28
C HIS A 142 -8.63 13.77 6.66
N ASN A 143 -9.56 13.38 7.53
CA ASN A 143 -9.29 12.86 8.87
C ASN A 143 -9.54 11.35 9.01
N TYR A 144 -9.73 10.63 7.90
CA TYR A 144 -9.96 9.19 7.96
C TYR A 144 -8.74 8.43 8.49
N LEU A 145 -9.03 7.43 9.31
CA LEU A 145 -8.04 6.51 9.91
C LEU A 145 -8.29 5.05 9.53
N TYR A 146 -9.47 4.75 9.00
CA TYR A 146 -9.93 3.39 8.70
C TYR A 146 -10.57 3.34 7.31
N PHE A 147 -10.50 2.17 6.71
CA PHE A 147 -11.28 1.83 5.51
C PHE A 147 -11.53 0.33 5.45
N CYS A 148 -12.57 -0.08 4.75
CA CYS A 148 -12.88 -1.47 4.41
C CYS A 148 -13.53 -1.52 3.02
N ALA A 149 -13.61 -2.71 2.42
CA ALA A 149 -14.24 -2.86 1.11
C ALA A 149 -15.70 -2.36 1.12
N SER A 150 -16.08 -1.63 0.08
CA SER A 150 -17.44 -1.13 -0.10
C SER A 150 -18.36 -2.23 -0.65
N VAL A 151 -19.57 -2.33 -0.10
CA VAL A 151 -20.64 -3.18 -0.62
C VAL A 151 -21.32 -2.54 -1.82
N ASP A 152 -21.45 -1.21 -1.79
CA ASP A 152 -22.22 -0.46 -2.77
C ASP A 152 -21.41 -0.15 -4.04
N ARG A 153 -20.07 -0.14 -3.94
CA ARG A 153 -19.16 0.21 -5.03
C ARG A 153 -18.06 -0.84 -5.17
N PHE A 154 -18.26 -1.80 -6.06
CA PHE A 154 -17.31 -2.90 -6.25
C PHE A 154 -15.87 -2.42 -6.57
N GLY A 155 -14.92 -2.90 -5.75
CA GLY A 155 -13.50 -2.58 -5.86
C GLY A 155 -13.10 -1.23 -5.27
N TYR A 156 -14.02 -0.54 -4.61
CA TYR A 156 -13.80 0.67 -3.81
C TYR A 156 -13.90 0.37 -2.31
N HIS A 157 -13.60 1.38 -1.48
CA HIS A 157 -13.63 1.27 -0.03
C HIS A 157 -14.61 2.29 0.59
N GLU A 158 -15.11 1.94 1.79
CA GLU A 158 -15.77 2.85 2.71
C GLU A 158 -14.74 3.34 3.73
N PHE A 159 -14.67 4.66 3.90
CA PHE A 159 -13.72 5.32 4.79
C PHE A 159 -14.40 5.80 6.06
N ALA A 160 -13.65 5.77 7.17
CA ALA A 160 -14.15 6.22 8.48
C ALA A 160 -13.04 6.97 9.25
N ALA A 161 -13.45 8.00 9.98
CA ALA A 161 -12.56 8.74 10.87
C ALA A 161 -12.41 8.06 12.24
N THR A 162 -13.44 7.33 12.67
CA THR A 162 -13.51 6.71 13.98
C THR A 162 -13.68 5.20 13.89
N LEU A 163 -13.22 4.49 14.93
CA LEU A 163 -13.39 3.04 15.01
C LEU A 163 -14.87 2.60 15.06
N PRO A 164 -15.80 3.28 15.77
CA PRO A 164 -17.22 2.95 15.71
C PRO A 164 -17.82 3.02 14.30
N GLU A 165 -17.51 4.07 13.53
CA GLU A 165 -17.95 4.19 12.13
C GLU A 165 -17.36 3.06 11.28
N HIS A 166 -16.07 2.76 11.44
CA HIS A 166 -15.43 1.66 10.75
C HIS A 166 -16.10 0.31 11.05
N ASN A 167 -16.43 0.04 12.32
CA ASN A 167 -17.08 -1.21 12.72
C ASN A 167 -18.46 -1.37 12.07
N ILE A 168 -19.21 -0.29 11.86
CA ILE A 168 -20.49 -0.31 11.14
C ILE A 168 -20.24 -0.72 9.68
N ASN A 169 -19.27 -0.09 9.00
CA ASN A 169 -18.95 -0.39 7.62
C ASN A 169 -18.41 -1.82 7.45
N ALA A 170 -17.51 -2.25 8.34
CA ALA A 170 -16.93 -3.59 8.35
C ALA A 170 -18.00 -4.66 8.59
N LYS A 171 -18.97 -4.41 9.49
CA LYS A 171 -20.10 -5.30 9.72
C LYS A 171 -20.97 -5.42 8.46
N LYS A 172 -21.32 -4.30 7.82
CA LYS A 172 -22.09 -4.28 6.56
C LYS A 172 -21.43 -5.14 5.50
N TYR A 173 -20.10 -5.01 5.32
CA TYR A 173 -19.33 -5.83 4.38
C TYR A 173 -19.31 -7.31 4.78
N SER A 174 -19.10 -7.62 6.06
CA SER A 174 -19.08 -8.99 6.56
C SER A 174 -20.43 -9.71 6.38
N ASP A 175 -21.52 -9.02 6.68
CA ASP A 175 -22.88 -9.54 6.50
C ASP A 175 -23.16 -9.79 5.02
N TRP A 176 -22.76 -8.87 4.15
CA TRP A 176 -22.93 -9.00 2.69
C TRP A 176 -22.16 -10.21 2.13
N ILE A 177 -20.86 -10.37 2.47
CA ILE A 177 -20.03 -11.45 1.93
C ILE A 177 -20.48 -12.83 2.45
N ASN A 178 -20.98 -12.90 3.68
CA ASN A 178 -21.53 -14.12 4.26
C ASN A 178 -22.81 -14.54 3.50
N ASN A 179 -23.65 -13.59 3.10
CA ASN A 179 -24.87 -13.84 2.33
C ASN A 179 -24.57 -14.29 0.89
N GLN A 180 -23.39 -13.97 0.34
CA GLN A 180 -22.95 -14.44 -0.98
C GLN A 180 -22.46 -15.90 -0.98
N GLY A 181 -22.42 -16.56 0.17
CA GLY A 181 -21.95 -17.94 0.27
C GLY A 181 -20.48 -18.14 -0.08
N VAL A 182 -19.69 -17.08 -0.10
CA VAL A 182 -18.26 -17.12 -0.36
C VAL A 182 -17.58 -17.81 0.81
N LYS A 183 -17.49 -19.11 0.72
CA LYS A 183 -16.65 -19.91 1.62
C LYS A 183 -15.18 -19.59 1.34
N ARG A 184 -14.37 -19.63 2.37
CA ARG A 184 -12.91 -19.41 2.35
C ARG A 184 -12.19 -20.17 1.24
#